data_9f46690214b51248bd9fbf68f1e0d695
#
_entry.id   9f46690214b51248bd9fbf68f1e0d695
#
_cell.length_a   1.000
_cell.length_b   1.000
_cell.length_c   1.000
_cell.angle_alpha   90.00
_cell.angle_beta   90.00
_cell.angle_gamma   90.00
#
_symmetry.space_group_name_H-M   'P 1'
#
loop_
_entity.id
_entity.type
_entity.pdbx_description
1 polymer ?
#
loop_
_entity_poly.entity_id
_entity_poly.type
_entity_poly.pdbx_seq_one_letter_code
_entity_poly.pdbx_strand_id
1 'polypeptide(L)'
;MSWSAKEVASLNSLQPLPDRGLVNLLNQRGKSGDNLPVPFEQEIFLLEVQIAGTSHIDYIELTLRHMQVGDRLICRREPDNYHDEWAIRFYTLDGEPIGYIPKKQNLILARLMDAGKEIYGRYQSQEKTGDWLKVMVKVYMRD
;
A
#
# COMPACT_ATOMS: atom_id res chain seq x y z
N MET A 1 10.10 -15.73 17.25
CA MET A 1 10.36 -15.41 17.28
C MET A 1 10.67 -15.14 17.27
N SER A 2 10.91 -15.35 16.76
CA SER A 2 11.36 -14.94 16.54
C SER A 2 11.71 -15.36 16.35
N TRP A 3 11.85 -15.68 16.20
CA TRP A 3 12.31 -15.93 15.94
C TRP A 3 12.92 -16.04 16.16
N SER A 4 13.19 -16.44 15.86
CA SER A 4 13.86 -16.54 15.98
C SER A 4 14.46 -16.97 15.88
N ALA A 5 14.84 -17.37 15.90
CA ALA A 5 15.32 -17.65 15.82
C ALA A 5 15.17 -18.24 15.90
N LYS A 6 14.85 -18.59 15.80
CA LYS A 6 14.56 -18.88 15.76
C LYS A 6 13.99 -18.84 15.43
N GLU A 7 13.77 -18.67 15.07
CA GLU A 7 13.22 -18.29 14.75
C GLU A 7 13.42 -18.14 14.36
N VAL A 8 13.90 -18.53 14.47
CA VAL A 8 14.17 -18.26 14.28
C VAL A 8 14.45 -18.64 14.26
N ALA A 9 14.65 -19.10 14.20
CA ALA A 9 14.77 -19.45 14.28
C ALA A 9 14.54 -19.89 14.37
N SER A 10 14.34 -20.09 14.31
CA SER A 10 13.96 -20.20 14.37
C SER A 10 13.84 -20.33 13.99
N LEU A 11 13.83 -20.46 13.76
CA LEU A 11 13.72 -20.31 13.48
C LEU A 11 14.22 -20.68 13.46
N ASN A 12 14.61 -21.14 13.70
CA ASN A 12 15.08 -21.43 13.68
C ASN A 12 15.25 -22.11 13.73
N SER A 13 15.26 -22.58 13.73
CA SER A 13 15.30 -23.01 13.66
C SER A 13 15.11 -23.38 13.30
N LEU A 14 15.13 -23.51 13.16
CA LEU A 14 14.97 -23.55 12.73
C LEU A 14 15.37 -24.08 12.36
N GLN A 15 15.74 -24.37 12.17
CA GLN A 15 16.17 -24.50 11.62
C GLN A 15 16.71 -24.95 11.10
N PRO A 16 16.59 -25.62 11.31
CA PRO A 16 17.41 -25.90 10.81
C PRO A 16 17.89 -25.40 9.82
N LEU A 17 17.93 -25.33 9.78
CA LEU A 17 18.29 -24.70 8.98
C LEU A 17 18.11 -24.06 8.08
N PRO A 18 18.82 -23.99 8.24
CA PRO A 18 18.50 -22.93 7.40
C PRO A 18 18.05 -23.41 6.09
N ASP A 19 17.17 -22.67 5.56
CA ASP A 19 16.49 -23.08 4.38
C ASP A 19 17.38 -22.82 3.18
N ARG A 20 17.89 -23.88 2.58
CA ARG A 20 18.75 -23.74 1.41
C ARG A 20 17.98 -23.25 0.20
N GLY A 21 16.70 -23.57 0.12
CA GLY A 21 15.88 -23.06 -0.95
C GLY A 21 15.79 -21.56 -0.95
N LEU A 22 15.68 -20.99 0.23
CA LEU A 22 15.66 -19.54 0.38
C LEU A 22 16.98 -18.91 -0.08
N VAL A 23 18.10 -19.51 0.33
CA VAL A 23 19.41 -19.00 -0.07
C VAL A 23 19.56 -19.06 -1.58
N ASN A 24 19.17 -20.17 -2.19
CA ASN A 24 19.24 -20.30 -3.65
C ASN A 24 18.39 -19.27 -4.37
N LEU A 25 17.19 -19.02 -3.83
CA LEU A 25 16.31 -18.04 -4.42
C LEU A 25 16.92 -16.64 -4.36
N LEU A 26 17.53 -16.29 -3.26
CA LEU A 26 18.20 -15.00 -3.13
C LEU A 26 19.36 -14.87 -4.11
N ASN A 27 20.14 -15.94 -4.28
CA ASN A 27 21.22 -15.93 -5.24
C ASN A 27 20.73 -15.78 -6.66
N GLN A 28 19.65 -16.45 -7.01
CA GLN A 28 19.04 -16.33 -8.33
C GLN A 28 18.55 -14.90 -8.56
N ARG A 29 17.95 -14.31 -7.55
CA ARG A 29 17.47 -12.95 -7.66
C ARG A 29 18.62 -11.99 -7.95
N GLY A 30 19.74 -12.18 -7.29
CA GLY A 30 20.92 -11.38 -7.52
C GLY A 30 21.46 -11.52 -8.95
N LYS A 31 21.33 -12.69 -9.53
CA LYS A 31 21.78 -12.94 -10.89
C LYS A 31 20.77 -12.45 -11.92
N SER A 32 19.51 -12.57 -11.64
CA SER A 32 18.44 -12.28 -12.58
C SER A 32 17.99 -10.83 -12.55
N GLY A 33 18.51 -10.06 -11.64
CA GLY A 33 18.06 -8.69 -11.47
C GLY A 33 16.75 -8.61 -10.69
N ASP A 34 15.86 -7.78 -11.15
CA ASP A 34 14.71 -7.38 -10.36
C ASP A 34 13.46 -8.20 -10.59
N ASN A 35 13.54 -9.25 -11.39
CA ASN A 35 12.34 -9.97 -11.80
C ASN A 35 11.82 -10.95 -10.77
N LEU A 36 12.63 -11.32 -9.80
CA LEU A 36 12.23 -12.27 -8.77
C LEU A 36 11.79 -11.55 -7.51
N PRO A 37 10.69 -12.00 -6.89
CA PRO A 37 10.22 -11.38 -5.65
C PRO A 37 11.18 -11.65 -4.50
N VAL A 38 11.22 -10.74 -3.56
CA VAL A 38 11.95 -10.95 -2.32
C VAL A 38 11.16 -11.95 -1.49
N PRO A 39 11.77 -13.06 -1.04
CA PRO A 39 11.02 -14.15 -0.39
C PRO A 39 10.22 -13.72 0.84
N PHE A 40 10.68 -12.73 1.58
CA PHE A 40 10.00 -12.26 2.79
C PHE A 40 9.13 -11.04 2.55
N GLU A 41 9.12 -10.56 1.32
CA GLU A 41 8.33 -9.39 0.96
C GLU A 41 6.92 -9.83 0.62
N GLN A 42 5.96 -9.34 1.38
CA GLN A 42 4.57 -9.70 1.18
C GLN A 42 3.69 -8.47 1.05
N GLU A 43 2.74 -8.58 0.15
CA GLU A 43 1.70 -7.58 -0.01
C GLU A 43 0.47 -8.09 0.74
N ILE A 44 0.07 -7.36 1.77
CA ILE A 44 -1.03 -7.76 2.63
C ILE A 44 -2.22 -6.85 2.36
N PHE A 45 -3.33 -7.44 1.91
CA PHE A 45 -4.56 -6.69 1.72
C PHE A 45 -5.15 -6.30 3.08
N LEU A 46 -5.46 -5.03 3.26
CA LEU A 46 -6.03 -4.54 4.52
C LEU A 46 -7.52 -4.27 4.40
N LEU A 47 -7.92 -3.43 3.45
CA LEU A 47 -9.34 -3.09 3.27
C LEU A 47 -9.53 -2.38 1.96
N GLU A 48 -10.80 -2.25 1.56
CA GLU A 48 -11.17 -1.48 0.39
C GLU A 48 -11.87 -0.20 0.86
N VAL A 49 -11.51 0.94 0.26
CA VAL A 49 -12.07 2.22 0.64
C VAL A 49 -12.62 2.95 -0.57
N GLN A 50 -13.59 3.82 -0.33
CA GLN A 50 -14.05 4.78 -1.31
C GLN A 50 -13.31 6.09 -1.04
N ILE A 51 -12.63 6.62 -2.05
CA ILE A 51 -11.86 7.85 -1.85
C ILE A 51 -12.79 8.99 -1.49
N ALA A 52 -12.40 9.73 -0.44
CA ALA A 52 -13.14 10.90 0.01
C ALA A 52 -12.56 12.17 -0.62
N GLY A 53 -13.41 13.17 -0.80
CA GLY A 53 -12.96 14.49 -1.25
C GLY A 53 -12.70 14.63 -2.73
N THR A 54 -13.14 13.66 -3.54
CA THR A 54 -12.91 13.73 -4.99
C THR A 54 -13.63 14.90 -5.64
N SER A 55 -14.75 15.35 -5.08
CA SER A 55 -15.51 16.46 -5.62
C SER A 55 -14.80 17.79 -5.50
N HIS A 56 -13.72 17.86 -4.71
CA HIS A 56 -12.95 19.08 -4.50
C HIS A 56 -11.72 19.16 -5.40
N ILE A 57 -11.58 18.24 -6.36
CA ILE A 57 -10.42 18.19 -7.25
C ILE A 57 -10.92 18.36 -8.68
N ASP A 58 -10.58 19.49 -9.28
CA ASP A 58 -11.13 19.87 -10.57
C ASP A 58 -10.72 18.93 -11.72
N TYR A 59 -9.56 18.33 -11.60
CA TYR A 59 -9.01 17.52 -12.69
C TYR A 59 -9.02 16.02 -12.39
N ILE A 60 -9.80 15.60 -11.38
CA ILE A 60 -9.77 14.20 -10.95
C ILE A 60 -10.14 13.24 -12.08
N GLU A 61 -11.09 13.60 -12.92
CA GLU A 61 -11.49 12.74 -14.02
C GLU A 61 -10.37 12.55 -15.04
N LEU A 62 -9.65 13.63 -15.34
CA LEU A 62 -8.51 13.54 -16.26
C LEU A 62 -7.41 12.69 -15.66
N THR A 63 -7.13 12.90 -14.38
CA THR A 63 -6.08 12.17 -13.69
C THR A 63 -6.34 10.67 -13.68
N LEU A 64 -7.62 10.27 -13.51
CA LEU A 64 -7.97 8.85 -13.37
C LEU A 64 -8.40 8.20 -14.67
N ARG A 65 -8.45 8.96 -15.77
CA ARG A 65 -8.99 8.47 -17.05
C ARG A 65 -8.32 7.20 -17.54
N HIS A 66 -7.02 7.10 -17.37
CA HIS A 66 -6.23 5.99 -17.90
C HIS A 66 -5.81 4.98 -16.84
N MET A 67 -6.35 5.10 -15.63
CA MET A 67 -6.05 4.15 -14.58
C MET A 67 -6.67 2.80 -14.86
N GLN A 68 -5.92 1.76 -14.58
CA GLN A 68 -6.38 0.38 -14.75
C GLN A 68 -6.41 -0.32 -13.41
N VAL A 69 -7.28 -1.33 -13.30
CA VAL A 69 -7.42 -2.11 -12.08
C VAL A 69 -6.05 -2.66 -11.66
N GLY A 70 -5.71 -2.41 -10.41
CA GLY A 70 -4.44 -2.84 -9.87
C GLY A 70 -3.33 -1.81 -9.91
N ASP A 71 -3.53 -0.71 -10.63
CA ASP A 71 -2.52 0.36 -10.67
C ASP A 71 -2.27 0.90 -9.28
N ARG A 72 -1.01 1.14 -8.98
CA ARG A 72 -0.60 1.53 -7.65
C ARG A 72 -0.82 3.02 -7.40
N LEU A 73 -1.23 3.33 -6.18
CA LEU A 73 -1.38 4.70 -5.70
C LEU A 73 -0.55 4.87 -4.44
N ILE A 74 0.06 6.04 -4.31
CA ILE A 74 0.88 6.36 -3.15
C ILE A 74 0.00 6.93 -2.05
N CYS A 75 0.24 6.51 -0.81
CA CYS A 75 -0.43 7.07 0.37
C CYS A 75 0.57 7.96 1.10
N ARG A 76 0.15 9.17 1.46
CA ARG A 76 0.98 10.10 2.22
C ARG A 76 0.21 10.61 3.43
N ARG A 77 0.88 10.61 4.57
CA ARG A 77 0.34 11.19 5.78
C ARG A 77 0.34 12.71 5.69
N GLU A 78 -0.69 13.31 6.25
CA GLU A 78 -0.78 14.76 6.40
C GLU A 78 -1.03 15.08 7.86
N PRO A 79 -0.02 14.93 8.73
CA PRO A 79 -0.20 15.19 10.16
C PRO A 79 -0.56 16.62 10.49
N ASP A 80 -0.24 17.55 9.59
CA ASP A 80 -0.56 18.96 9.76
C ASP A 80 -1.89 19.34 9.13
N ASN A 81 -2.68 18.36 8.69
CA ASN A 81 -3.97 18.66 8.08
C ASN A 81 -4.87 19.37 9.09
N TYR A 82 -5.43 20.50 8.65
CA TYR A 82 -6.23 21.34 9.53
C TYR A 82 -7.48 20.63 10.06
N HIS A 83 -8.06 19.76 9.26
CA HIS A 83 -9.33 19.11 9.62
C HIS A 83 -9.14 17.73 10.28
N ASP A 84 -7.98 17.12 10.11
CA ASP A 84 -7.79 15.75 10.57
C ASP A 84 -6.30 15.40 10.64
N GLU A 85 -5.80 15.29 11.87
CA GLU A 85 -4.38 14.97 12.06
C GLU A 85 -4.03 13.56 11.58
N TRP A 86 -5.02 12.71 11.35
CA TRP A 86 -4.81 11.34 10.88
C TRP A 86 -5.01 11.22 9.37
N ALA A 87 -5.12 12.34 8.67
CA ALA A 87 -5.37 12.34 7.24
C ALA A 87 -4.31 11.58 6.46
N ILE A 88 -4.76 10.81 5.47
CA ILE A 88 -3.90 10.11 4.52
C ILE A 88 -4.42 10.42 3.13
N ARG A 89 -3.58 10.97 2.29
CA ARG A 89 -3.97 11.35 0.94
C ARG A 89 -3.38 10.39 -0.07
N PHE A 90 -4.17 10.07 -1.09
CA PHE A 90 -3.70 9.27 -2.22
C PHE A 90 -3.09 10.16 -3.29
N TYR A 91 -2.05 9.65 -3.93
CA TYR A 91 -1.41 10.30 -5.07
C TYR A 91 -1.15 9.25 -6.14
N THR A 92 -1.19 9.68 -7.40
CA THR A 92 -0.72 8.82 -8.49
C THR A 92 0.80 8.68 -8.38
N LEU A 93 1.37 7.74 -9.15
CA LEU A 93 2.82 7.58 -9.19
C LEU A 93 3.51 8.83 -9.72
N ASP A 94 2.80 9.64 -10.52
CA ASP A 94 3.31 10.89 -11.05
C ASP A 94 3.21 12.05 -10.04
N GLY A 95 2.63 11.79 -8.87
CA GLY A 95 2.53 12.81 -7.85
C GLY A 95 1.25 13.64 -7.86
N GLU A 96 0.26 13.28 -8.66
CA GLU A 96 -1.01 14.00 -8.71
C GLU A 96 -1.91 13.60 -7.54
N PRO A 97 -2.42 14.56 -6.76
CA PRO A 97 -3.30 14.22 -5.65
C PRO A 97 -4.66 13.77 -6.14
N ILE A 98 -5.24 12.78 -5.46
CA ILE A 98 -6.51 12.21 -5.86
C ILE A 98 -7.62 12.46 -4.83
N GLY A 99 -7.31 12.33 -3.58
CA GLY A 99 -8.28 12.44 -2.50
C GLY A 99 -7.76 11.69 -1.29
N TYR A 100 -8.65 11.40 -0.35
CA TYR A 100 -8.24 10.93 0.98
C TYR A 100 -8.86 9.58 1.30
N ILE A 101 -8.20 8.84 2.19
CA ILE A 101 -8.83 7.72 2.87
C ILE A 101 -9.91 8.30 3.78
N PRO A 102 -11.12 7.73 3.79
CA PRO A 102 -12.20 8.26 4.63
C PRO A 102 -11.79 8.35 6.08
N LYS A 103 -12.21 9.42 6.73
CA LYS A 103 -11.82 9.71 8.13
C LYS A 103 -12.14 8.56 9.08
N LYS A 104 -13.26 7.88 8.86
CA LYS A 104 -13.68 6.78 9.74
C LYS A 104 -12.79 5.54 9.62
N GLN A 105 -11.92 5.49 8.61
CA GLN A 105 -11.08 4.32 8.34
C GLN A 105 -9.60 4.62 8.43
N ASN A 106 -9.21 5.86 8.69
CA ASN A 106 -7.82 6.24 8.54
C ASN A 106 -6.94 6.07 9.79
N LEU A 107 -7.53 6.03 10.98
CA LEU A 107 -6.74 6.05 12.21
C LEU A 107 -5.71 4.93 12.30
N ILE A 108 -6.16 3.68 12.11
CA ILE A 108 -5.27 2.54 12.21
C ILE A 108 -4.21 2.59 11.12
N LEU A 109 -4.62 2.95 9.88
CA LEU A 109 -3.69 3.04 8.77
C LEU A 109 -2.64 4.11 9.02
N ALA A 110 -3.07 5.27 9.55
CA ALA A 110 -2.15 6.34 9.86
C ALA A 110 -1.14 5.92 10.92
N ARG A 111 -1.60 5.17 11.92
CA ARG A 111 -0.70 4.70 12.97
C ARG A 111 0.28 3.68 12.46
N LEU A 112 -0.14 2.81 11.53
CA LEU A 112 0.79 1.88 10.90
C LEU A 112 1.85 2.63 10.11
N MET A 113 1.45 3.65 9.36
CA MET A 113 2.40 4.45 8.60
C MET A 113 3.38 5.18 9.53
N ASP A 114 2.86 5.74 10.62
CA ASP A 114 3.71 6.46 11.57
C ASP A 114 4.69 5.50 12.27
N ALA A 115 4.35 4.22 12.33
CA ALA A 115 5.23 3.17 12.88
C ALA A 115 6.21 2.64 11.84
N GLY A 116 6.22 3.20 10.64
CA GLY A 116 7.19 2.83 9.62
C GLY A 116 6.72 1.78 8.63
N LYS A 117 5.46 1.40 8.65
CA LYS A 117 4.94 0.44 7.69
C LYS A 117 4.61 1.13 6.37
N GLU A 118 4.87 0.45 5.28
CA GLU A 118 4.55 0.97 3.95
C GLU A 118 3.10 0.64 3.62
N ILE A 119 2.27 1.67 3.49
CA ILE A 119 0.86 1.54 3.12
C ILE A 119 0.70 2.18 1.75
N TYR A 120 -0.03 1.51 0.86
CA TYR A 120 -0.29 2.03 -0.47
C TYR A 120 -1.63 1.53 -0.98
N GLY A 121 -2.10 2.12 -2.07
CA GLY A 121 -3.38 1.74 -2.65
C GLY A 121 -3.21 1.08 -4.01
N ARG A 122 -4.25 0.35 -4.43
CA ARG A 122 -4.38 -0.15 -5.79
C ARG A 122 -5.75 0.24 -6.30
N TYR A 123 -5.76 0.92 -7.41
CA TYR A 123 -6.99 1.39 -8.05
C TYR A 123 -7.89 0.20 -8.41
N GLN A 124 -9.19 0.34 -8.16
CA GLN A 124 -10.13 -0.72 -8.48
C GLN A 124 -11.16 -0.31 -9.51
N SER A 125 -11.83 0.82 -9.28
CA SER A 125 -12.92 1.22 -10.17
C SER A 125 -13.25 2.68 -9.97
N GLN A 126 -13.94 3.24 -10.96
CA GLN A 126 -14.54 4.55 -10.85
C GLN A 126 -15.91 4.54 -11.52
N GLU A 127 -16.80 5.31 -10.95
CA GLU A 127 -18.17 5.41 -11.44
C GLU A 127 -18.62 6.84 -11.27
N LYS A 128 -19.12 7.45 -12.34
CA LYS A 128 -19.58 8.82 -12.29
C LYS A 128 -21.09 8.85 -12.21
N THR A 129 -21.62 9.62 -11.26
CA THR A 129 -23.07 9.84 -11.12
C THR A 129 -23.28 11.34 -10.99
N GLY A 130 -23.81 11.97 -12.04
CA GLY A 130 -23.92 13.42 -12.09
C GLY A 130 -22.54 14.06 -12.03
N ASP A 131 -22.34 14.93 -11.06
CA ASP A 131 -21.06 15.61 -10.87
C ASP A 131 -20.15 14.88 -9.87
N TRP A 132 -20.59 13.72 -9.39
CA TRP A 132 -19.86 13.00 -8.35
C TRP A 132 -19.16 11.79 -8.93
N LEU A 133 -17.90 11.63 -8.55
CA LEU A 133 -17.07 10.51 -9.00
C LEU A 133 -16.79 9.60 -7.80
N LYS A 134 -17.27 8.36 -7.89
CA LYS A 134 -16.99 7.34 -6.89
C LYS A 134 -15.77 6.55 -7.31
N VAL A 135 -14.72 6.57 -6.50
CA VAL A 135 -13.48 5.87 -6.80
C VAL A 135 -13.21 4.88 -5.69
N MET A 136 -13.02 3.61 -6.07
CA MET A 136 -12.71 2.55 -5.11
C MET A 136 -11.25 2.15 -5.21
N VAL A 137 -10.63 1.99 -4.06
CA VAL A 137 -9.21 1.66 -3.96
C VAL A 137 -9.04 0.59 -2.88
N LYS A 138 -8.26 -0.43 -3.18
CA LYS A 138 -7.85 -1.42 -2.19
C LYS A 138 -6.57 -0.93 -1.53
N VAL A 139 -6.51 -1.03 -0.21
CA VAL A 139 -5.36 -0.58 0.56
C VAL A 139 -4.57 -1.79 1.01
N TYR A 140 -3.27 -1.72 0.81
CA TYR A 140 -2.35 -2.80 1.12
C TYR A 140 -1.23 -2.31 2.02
N MET A 141 -0.63 -3.25 2.72
CA MET A 141 0.59 -3.01 3.49
C MET A 141 1.67 -3.93 2.94
N ARG A 142 2.86 -3.39 2.75
CA ARG A 142 4.02 -4.19 2.41
C ARG A 142 4.80 -4.43 3.69
N ASP A 143 5.04 -5.70 3.93
CA ASP A 143 5.78 -6.10 5.12
C ASP A 143 7.28 -6.02 4.89
#